data_51137283a78495a6741ead6718cf3668
#
_entry.id   51137283a78495a6741ead6718cf3668
#
_cell.length_a   1.000
_cell.length_b   1.000
_cell.length_c   1.000
_cell.angle_alpha   90.00
_cell.angle_beta   90.00
_cell.angle_gamma   90.00
#
_symmetry.space_group_name_H-M   'P 1'
#
loop_
_entity.id
_entity.type
_entity.pdbx_description
1 polymer ?
#
loop_
_entity_poly.entity_id
_entity_poly.type
_entity_poly.pdbx_seq_one_letter_code
_entity_poly.pdbx_strand_id
1 'polypeptide(L)'
;MLRFGRLAVVAVWAVLLLCLARGQWPSAEEPAPGPTAREVGAADDAWMGVYMRGQKVGYSHSRLTPTDEGYRLEETSFLRLSVLEQVQTVRLTIDATTTPAFAVRSFTVALDSGLGLFDVRGTVDGQTLVLRMGTGADITEQRIAMTEPIYLPSSARAHLLGSALAPGRTVTLRVFDPSAMQHEALTMRVLERAPLAVDGTTVDAWKVRETFRGMETSVWLDDVGHTLREEGPMDMVVQREDAARAVGAGWGADAFDLMGAVAVRVPQPLADPRHLARLDARLGGLGDLAVPADGRQSLRDGVLHVEREPAATTSYALPYTGGEWRGELQATPFLQADHPRIRTAARDILAGESDARRAAERLRRWVYDQLDKRPVASIPNALQVLETRAGDCNEHAVLFAALARAAGLPARVVAGVVYADRAFLYHAWDEVWLGAGWMSVDPAFDQMPADATHIKLIEGGPETHAALVSVIGKLSIEPLPETGASSES
;
A
#
# COMPACT_ATOMS: atom_id res chain seq x y z
N MET A 1 33.00 1.99 -6.95
CA MET A 1 31.94 0.94 -7.00
C MET A 1 30.92 1.26 -5.91
N LEU A 2 29.94 2.09 -6.23
CA LEU A 2 28.82 2.37 -5.32
C LEU A 2 27.89 1.15 -5.34
N ARG A 3 27.67 0.56 -4.18
CA ARG A 3 26.71 -0.53 -3.97
C ARG A 3 25.30 0.01 -4.17
N PHE A 4 24.74 -0.22 -5.33
CA PHE A 4 23.33 0.07 -5.69
C PHE A 4 22.37 -0.99 -5.07
N GLY A 5 22.38 -1.18 -3.78
CA GLY A 5 21.58 -2.21 -3.15
C GLY A 5 20.58 -1.63 -2.17
N ARG A 6 19.63 -0.74 -2.61
CA ARG A 6 18.64 -0.20 -1.64
C ARG A 6 17.38 0.32 -2.33
N LEU A 7 16.67 -0.56 -3.01
CA LEU A 7 15.41 -0.18 -3.65
C LEU A 7 14.43 -1.32 -3.54
N ALA A 8 13.45 -1.13 -2.68
CA ALA A 8 12.21 -1.84 -2.83
C ALA A 8 11.41 -2.02 -1.54
N VAL A 9 10.41 -1.22 -1.33
CA VAL A 9 9.53 -1.36 -0.18
C VAL A 9 8.04 -1.32 -0.55
N VAL A 10 7.69 -1.00 -1.79
CA VAL A 10 6.30 -1.24 -2.24
C VAL A 10 5.86 -2.69 -1.97
N ALA A 11 6.80 -3.64 -1.93
CA ALA A 11 6.49 -5.03 -1.62
C ALA A 11 6.24 -5.29 -0.12
N VAL A 12 6.96 -4.64 0.79
CA VAL A 12 6.64 -4.69 2.23
C VAL A 12 5.29 -4.02 2.48
N TRP A 13 5.05 -2.90 1.81
CA TRP A 13 3.79 -2.20 1.82
C TRP A 13 2.65 -3.08 1.33
N ALA A 14 2.87 -3.85 0.27
CA ALA A 14 1.90 -4.81 -0.25
C ALA A 14 1.55 -5.91 0.76
N VAL A 15 2.54 -6.46 1.47
CA VAL A 15 2.29 -7.46 2.52
C VAL A 15 1.60 -6.85 3.72
N LEU A 16 1.97 -5.63 4.11
CA LEU A 16 1.31 -4.91 5.19
C LEU A 16 -0.11 -4.51 4.82
N LEU A 17 -0.35 -4.09 3.57
CA LEU A 17 -1.70 -3.88 3.04
C LEU A 17 -2.48 -5.19 2.92
N LEU A 18 -1.87 -6.32 2.60
CA LEU A 18 -2.50 -7.63 2.63
C LEU A 18 -2.94 -8.03 4.03
N CYS A 19 -2.18 -7.66 5.06
CA CYS A 19 -2.58 -7.85 6.45
C CYS A 19 -3.69 -6.88 6.88
N LEU A 20 -3.71 -5.64 6.34
CA LEU A 20 -4.70 -4.60 6.64
C LEU A 20 -5.91 -4.65 5.70
N ALA A 21 -5.69 -5.04 4.45
CA ALA A 21 -6.66 -4.93 3.37
C ALA A 21 -7.21 -6.31 2.99
N ARG A 22 -8.25 -6.72 3.64
CA ARG A 22 -8.99 -7.93 3.24
C ARG A 22 -10.24 -7.53 2.46
N GLY A 23 -10.17 -7.61 1.15
CA GLY A 23 -11.28 -7.64 0.21
C GLY A 23 -11.55 -6.49 -0.77
N GLN A 24 -12.02 -6.53 -2.02
CA GLN A 24 -12.79 -5.58 -2.91
C GLN A 24 -13.35 -6.23 -4.18
N TRP A 25 -14.16 -5.67 -4.96
CA TRP A 25 -15.08 -4.67 -5.51
C TRP A 25 -16.15 -5.31 -6.44
N PRO A 26 -17.08 -4.61 -7.16
CA PRO A 26 -18.28 -3.91 -6.71
C PRO A 26 -19.61 -4.47 -7.25
N SER A 27 -20.69 -4.29 -6.56
CA SER A 27 -22.05 -4.00 -7.09
C SER A 27 -22.92 -3.48 -5.94
N ALA A 28 -23.65 -2.41 -6.19
CA ALA A 28 -24.56 -1.82 -5.23
C ALA A 28 -25.78 -2.74 -5.02
N GLU A 29 -25.78 -3.48 -3.92
CA GLU A 29 -26.98 -4.02 -3.31
C GLU A 29 -27.12 -3.39 -1.93
N GLU A 30 -28.36 -3.17 -1.50
CA GLU A 30 -28.67 -2.57 -0.20
C GLU A 30 -27.93 -3.29 0.93
N PRO A 31 -27.41 -2.57 1.94
CA PRO A 31 -26.72 -3.19 3.06
C PRO A 31 -27.68 -4.17 3.76
N ALA A 32 -27.27 -5.42 3.87
CA ALA A 32 -28.00 -6.41 4.61
C ALA A 32 -28.15 -5.94 6.08
N PRO A 33 -29.29 -6.19 6.75
CA PRO A 33 -29.41 -5.91 8.17
C PRO A 33 -28.30 -6.67 8.91
N GLY A 34 -27.56 -5.96 9.77
CA GLY A 34 -26.49 -6.54 10.55
C GLY A 34 -26.93 -7.72 11.42
N PRO A 35 -26.02 -8.62 11.81
CA PRO A 35 -26.35 -9.74 12.67
C PRO A 35 -26.90 -9.26 14.01
N THR A 36 -27.87 -9.97 14.53
CA THR A 36 -28.37 -9.69 15.88
C THR A 36 -27.36 -10.19 16.92
N ALA A 37 -27.18 -9.47 18.01
CA ALA A 37 -26.23 -9.77 19.08
C ALA A 37 -26.34 -11.22 19.66
N ARG A 38 -27.38 -11.94 19.34
CA ARG A 38 -27.65 -13.31 19.79
C ARG A 38 -26.93 -14.37 18.94
N GLU A 39 -26.49 -14.05 17.74
CA GLU A 39 -25.95 -15.00 16.74
C GLU A 39 -24.43 -15.02 16.68
N VAL A 40 -23.76 -13.97 17.16
CA VAL A 40 -22.27 -13.87 17.23
C VAL A 40 -21.86 -13.83 18.72
N GLY A 41 -22.32 -14.77 19.49
CA GLY A 41 -22.28 -14.68 20.96
C GLY A 41 -21.06 -15.27 21.65
N ALA A 42 -20.10 -15.84 20.95
CA ALA A 42 -18.92 -16.42 21.58
C ALA A 42 -17.71 -15.47 21.45
N ALA A 43 -17.04 -15.25 22.59
CA ALA A 43 -15.68 -14.68 22.55
C ALA A 43 -14.82 -15.56 21.66
N ASP A 44 -14.18 -15.00 20.64
CA ASP A 44 -13.18 -15.72 19.84
C ASP A 44 -11.79 -15.27 20.30
N ASP A 45 -10.93 -16.25 20.52
CA ASP A 45 -9.50 -16.06 20.82
C ASP A 45 -8.74 -16.96 19.84
N ALA A 46 -8.23 -16.35 18.77
CA ALA A 46 -7.68 -17.08 17.64
C ALA A 46 -6.20 -16.77 17.44
N TRP A 47 -5.40 -17.82 17.43
CA TRP A 47 -4.00 -17.78 17.05
C TRP A 47 -3.86 -18.33 15.63
N MET A 48 -3.14 -17.59 14.77
CA MET A 48 -2.96 -17.91 13.37
C MET A 48 -1.48 -17.88 13.00
N GLY A 49 -0.98 -18.91 12.34
CA GLY A 49 0.33 -18.87 11.68
C GLY A 49 0.23 -18.15 10.33
N VAL A 50 1.19 -17.29 10.03
CA VAL A 50 1.30 -16.57 8.75
C VAL A 50 2.42 -17.18 7.91
N TYR A 51 2.11 -17.56 6.69
CA TYR A 51 3.00 -18.23 5.77
C TYR A 51 3.06 -17.52 4.43
N MET A 52 4.25 -17.48 3.82
CA MET A 52 4.49 -17.01 2.45
C MET A 52 5.18 -18.13 1.68
N ARG A 53 4.58 -18.59 0.57
CA ARG A 53 5.11 -19.72 -0.23
C ARG A 53 5.51 -20.93 0.62
N GLY A 54 4.71 -21.25 1.65
CA GLY A 54 4.94 -22.37 2.56
C GLY A 54 5.96 -22.11 3.68
N GLN A 55 6.68 -21.00 3.69
CA GLN A 55 7.58 -20.61 4.76
C GLN A 55 6.83 -19.78 5.81
N LYS A 56 6.94 -20.15 7.09
CA LYS A 56 6.34 -19.37 8.17
C LYS A 56 7.11 -18.05 8.35
N VAL A 57 6.38 -16.93 8.24
CA VAL A 57 6.93 -15.58 8.33
C VAL A 57 6.45 -14.83 9.57
N GLY A 58 5.48 -15.40 10.29
CA GLY A 58 4.96 -14.76 11.49
C GLY A 58 3.74 -15.44 12.06
N TYR A 59 3.03 -14.69 12.88
CA TYR A 59 1.75 -15.10 13.45
C TYR A 59 0.85 -13.89 13.67
N SER A 60 -0.45 -14.16 13.81
CA SER A 60 -1.46 -13.21 14.24
C SER A 60 -2.23 -13.78 15.43
N HIS A 61 -2.62 -12.92 16.35
CA HIS A 61 -3.51 -13.22 17.46
C HIS A 61 -4.66 -12.23 17.42
N SER A 62 -5.89 -12.72 17.38
CA SER A 62 -7.10 -11.90 17.41
C SER A 62 -8.01 -12.32 18.54
N ARG A 63 -8.60 -11.35 19.21
CA ARG A 63 -9.58 -11.56 20.29
C ARG A 63 -10.80 -10.70 20.06
N LEU A 64 -11.98 -11.31 20.07
CA LEU A 64 -13.26 -10.64 20.07
C LEU A 64 -13.92 -10.83 21.45
N THR A 65 -14.19 -9.74 22.15
CA THR A 65 -14.76 -9.75 23.49
C THR A 65 -16.10 -9.01 23.50
N PRO A 66 -17.21 -9.64 23.89
CA PRO A 66 -18.49 -8.96 24.13
C PRO A 66 -18.35 -7.92 25.25
N THR A 67 -19.02 -6.77 25.10
CA THR A 67 -19.13 -5.70 26.09
C THR A 67 -20.60 -5.31 26.27
N ASP A 68 -20.92 -4.52 27.29
CA ASP A 68 -22.30 -4.03 27.49
C ASP A 68 -22.83 -3.18 26.32
N GLU A 69 -21.95 -2.60 25.54
CA GLU A 69 -22.28 -1.68 24.45
C GLU A 69 -22.05 -2.25 23.05
N GLY A 70 -21.54 -3.47 22.91
CA GLY A 70 -21.20 -4.11 21.65
C GLY A 70 -20.03 -5.06 21.79
N TYR A 71 -18.95 -4.83 21.03
CA TYR A 71 -17.77 -5.70 21.04
C TYR A 71 -16.48 -4.88 21.10
N ARG A 72 -15.44 -5.48 21.70
CA ARG A 72 -14.05 -5.06 21.55
C ARG A 72 -13.31 -6.08 20.70
N LEU A 73 -12.65 -5.60 19.68
CA LEU A 73 -11.77 -6.35 18.79
C LEU A 73 -10.33 -5.96 19.07
N GLU A 74 -9.49 -6.92 19.39
CA GLU A 74 -8.06 -6.76 19.56
C GLU A 74 -7.34 -7.68 18.58
N GLU A 75 -6.43 -7.15 17.78
CA GLU A 75 -5.62 -7.95 16.86
C GLU A 75 -4.15 -7.52 16.95
N THR A 76 -3.25 -8.50 17.00
CA THR A 76 -1.81 -8.26 16.95
C THR A 76 -1.19 -9.24 15.96
N SER A 77 -0.49 -8.72 14.97
CA SER A 77 0.25 -9.53 14.00
C SER A 77 1.74 -9.22 14.11
N PHE A 78 2.57 -10.27 14.08
CA PHE A 78 4.01 -10.19 14.01
C PHE A 78 4.50 -10.83 12.73
N LEU A 79 5.29 -10.09 11.95
CA LEU A 79 5.90 -10.58 10.72
C LEU A 79 7.41 -10.35 10.77
N ARG A 80 8.17 -11.31 10.24
CA ARG A 80 9.62 -11.20 10.08
C ARG A 80 9.99 -11.50 8.65
N LEU A 81 10.45 -10.47 7.96
CA LEU A 81 10.71 -10.47 6.53
C LEU A 81 12.10 -9.96 6.24
N SER A 82 12.74 -10.45 5.20
CA SER A 82 13.97 -9.88 4.67
C SER A 82 13.62 -8.91 3.54
N VAL A 83 14.09 -7.68 3.67
CA VAL A 83 13.96 -6.65 2.65
C VAL A 83 15.35 -6.12 2.37
N LEU A 84 15.85 -6.31 1.15
CA LEU A 84 17.21 -5.93 0.75
C LEU A 84 18.29 -6.47 1.71
N GLU A 85 18.21 -7.76 2.02
CA GLU A 85 19.13 -8.45 2.94
C GLU A 85 19.07 -7.95 4.41
N GLN A 86 18.14 -7.03 4.73
CA GLN A 86 17.91 -6.58 6.09
C GLN A 86 16.65 -7.22 6.65
N VAL A 87 16.79 -7.89 7.78
CA VAL A 87 15.65 -8.49 8.47
C VAL A 87 14.87 -7.41 9.19
N GLN A 88 13.58 -7.29 8.82
CA GLN A 88 12.63 -6.39 9.46
C GLN A 88 11.64 -7.20 10.29
N THR A 89 11.41 -6.76 11.51
CA THR A 89 10.30 -7.26 12.32
C THR A 89 9.22 -6.21 12.34
N VAL A 90 8.02 -6.59 11.93
CA VAL A 90 6.87 -5.70 11.84
C VAL A 90 5.81 -6.17 12.82
N ARG A 91 5.33 -5.26 13.65
CA ARG A 91 4.18 -5.45 14.52
C ARG A 91 3.04 -4.57 14.03
N LEU A 92 1.89 -5.19 13.74
CA LEU A 92 0.63 -4.51 13.52
C LEU A 92 -0.28 -4.76 14.72
N THR A 93 -0.87 -3.72 15.27
CA THR A 93 -1.91 -3.82 16.31
C THR A 93 -3.16 -3.07 15.89
N ILE A 94 -4.31 -3.69 16.12
CA ILE A 94 -5.63 -3.10 15.94
C ILE A 94 -6.37 -3.28 17.26
N ASP A 95 -6.91 -2.20 17.80
CA ASP A 95 -7.83 -2.19 18.94
C ASP A 95 -9.05 -1.39 18.53
N ALA A 96 -10.22 -2.00 18.52
CA ALA A 96 -11.45 -1.34 18.10
C ALA A 96 -12.61 -1.65 19.03
N THR A 97 -13.49 -0.67 19.19
CA THR A 97 -14.80 -0.86 19.83
C THR A 97 -15.90 -0.69 18.80
N THR A 98 -16.91 -1.52 18.88
CA THR A 98 -18.02 -1.55 17.92
C THR A 98 -19.38 -1.53 18.65
N THR A 99 -20.41 -1.24 17.88
CA THR A 99 -21.80 -1.47 18.29
C THR A 99 -22.12 -2.98 18.29
N PRO A 100 -23.28 -3.41 18.81
CA PRO A 100 -23.76 -4.80 18.66
C PRO A 100 -23.93 -5.25 17.20
N ALA A 101 -24.08 -4.31 16.26
CA ALA A 101 -24.10 -4.58 14.82
C ALA A 101 -22.71 -4.46 14.16
N PHE A 102 -21.62 -4.51 14.93
CA PHE A 102 -20.24 -4.42 14.48
C PHE A 102 -19.84 -3.11 13.78
N ALA A 103 -20.69 -2.08 13.78
CA ALA A 103 -20.29 -0.76 13.31
C ALA A 103 -19.27 -0.13 14.27
N VAL A 104 -18.23 0.47 13.71
CA VAL A 104 -17.12 1.07 14.47
C VAL A 104 -17.61 2.23 15.35
N ARG A 105 -17.18 2.27 16.60
CA ARG A 105 -17.24 3.43 17.50
C ARG A 105 -15.89 4.13 17.62
N SER A 106 -14.86 3.34 17.83
CA SER A 106 -13.49 3.84 17.86
C SER A 106 -12.51 2.76 17.43
N PHE A 107 -11.35 3.16 16.96
CA PHE A 107 -10.25 2.25 16.69
C PHE A 107 -8.89 2.93 16.88
N THR A 108 -7.89 2.11 17.13
CA THR A 108 -6.47 2.45 17.02
C THR A 108 -5.83 1.41 16.11
N VAL A 109 -5.08 1.86 15.12
CA VAL A 109 -4.23 1.02 14.27
C VAL A 109 -2.81 1.52 14.42
N ALA A 110 -1.90 0.67 14.85
CA ALA A 110 -0.49 0.99 14.96
C ALA A 110 0.35 -0.05 14.23
N LEU A 111 1.25 0.42 13.39
CA LEU A 111 2.24 -0.37 12.69
C LEU A 111 3.62 0.08 13.16
N ASP A 112 4.39 -0.83 13.73
CA ASP A 112 5.73 -0.59 14.26
C ASP A 112 6.71 -1.55 13.59
N SER A 113 7.72 -1.00 12.93
CA SER A 113 8.82 -1.75 12.32
C SER A 113 10.17 -1.52 13.05
N GLY A 114 10.15 -0.80 14.17
CA GLY A 114 11.35 -0.38 14.89
C GLY A 114 12.09 0.79 14.23
N LEU A 115 11.83 1.07 12.95
CA LEU A 115 12.40 2.20 12.20
C LEU A 115 11.34 3.22 11.80
N GLY A 116 10.09 2.83 11.77
CA GLY A 116 8.93 3.67 11.48
C GLY A 116 7.75 3.26 12.33
N LEU A 117 6.99 4.24 12.80
CA LEU A 117 5.74 4.05 13.53
C LEU A 117 4.62 4.77 12.76
N PHE A 118 3.61 4.01 12.35
CA PHE A 118 2.36 4.57 11.86
C PHE A 118 1.30 4.35 12.94
N ASP A 119 0.68 5.42 13.41
CA ASP A 119 -0.38 5.39 14.44
C ASP A 119 -1.57 6.19 13.92
N VAL A 120 -2.74 5.54 13.83
CA VAL A 120 -4.01 6.17 13.46
C VAL A 120 -5.05 5.81 14.48
N ARG A 121 -5.74 6.82 14.98
CA ARG A 121 -6.88 6.69 15.90
C ARG A 121 -8.11 7.29 15.25
N GLY A 122 -9.17 6.50 15.20
CA GLY A 122 -10.47 6.94 14.70
C GLY A 122 -11.51 6.91 15.81
N THR A 123 -12.36 7.93 15.85
CA THR A 123 -13.52 8.00 16.75
C THR A 123 -14.72 8.48 15.97
N VAL A 124 -15.84 7.78 16.10
CA VAL A 124 -17.11 8.18 15.50
C VAL A 124 -17.84 9.13 16.44
N ASP A 125 -18.07 10.35 15.98
CA ASP A 125 -18.83 11.40 16.68
C ASP A 125 -20.04 11.77 15.81
N GLY A 126 -21.20 11.21 16.15
CA GLY A 126 -22.41 11.35 15.35
C GLY A 126 -22.23 10.79 13.93
N GLN A 127 -22.31 11.66 12.93
CA GLN A 127 -22.08 11.35 11.52
C GLN A 127 -20.68 11.79 11.03
N THR A 128 -19.72 11.87 11.94
CA THR A 128 -18.36 12.27 11.59
C THR A 128 -17.35 11.27 12.14
N LEU A 129 -16.49 10.76 11.27
CA LEU A 129 -15.29 10.05 11.68
C LEU A 129 -14.17 11.06 11.90
N VAL A 130 -13.70 11.16 13.13
CA VAL A 130 -12.55 11.98 13.51
C VAL A 130 -11.32 11.09 13.56
N LEU A 131 -10.38 11.35 12.66
CA LEU A 131 -9.12 10.61 12.55
C LEU A 131 -7.99 11.47 13.12
N ARG A 132 -7.12 10.85 13.91
CA ARG A 132 -5.88 11.44 14.39
C ARG A 132 -4.72 10.56 13.99
N MET A 133 -3.76 11.13 13.29
CA MET A 133 -2.58 10.44 12.78
C MET A 133 -1.32 11.13 13.27
N GLY A 134 -0.30 10.35 13.64
CA GLY A 134 0.97 10.83 14.14
C GLY A 134 1.12 10.67 15.65
N THR A 135 2.26 11.05 16.17
CA THR A 135 2.65 10.89 17.58
C THR A 135 3.13 12.21 18.19
N GLY A 136 2.97 12.38 19.49
CA GLY A 136 3.47 13.55 20.23
C GLY A 136 2.80 14.85 19.80
N ALA A 137 3.61 15.86 19.43
CA ALA A 137 3.13 17.18 19.06
C ALA A 137 2.69 17.32 17.59
N ASP A 138 3.02 16.35 16.75
CA ASP A 138 2.78 16.36 15.30
C ASP A 138 1.55 15.51 14.92
N ILE A 139 0.45 15.64 15.67
CA ILE A 139 -0.80 14.96 15.38
C ILE A 139 -1.58 15.76 14.34
N THR A 140 -1.87 15.12 13.21
CA THR A 140 -2.81 15.63 12.19
C THR A 140 -4.21 15.13 12.49
N GLU A 141 -5.20 16.02 12.53
CA GLU A 141 -6.61 15.67 12.66
C GLU A 141 -7.33 15.85 11.32
N GLN A 142 -8.09 14.84 10.92
CA GLN A 142 -8.97 14.86 9.76
C GLN A 142 -10.39 14.50 10.19
N ARG A 143 -11.39 15.18 9.62
CA ARG A 143 -12.81 14.94 9.87
C ARG A 143 -13.47 14.49 8.58
N ILE A 144 -14.04 13.29 8.58
CA ILE A 144 -14.70 12.69 7.41
C ILE A 144 -16.20 12.57 7.72
N ALA A 145 -17.04 13.20 6.90
CA ALA A 145 -18.49 13.05 6.99
C ALA A 145 -18.89 11.63 6.56
N MET A 146 -19.75 11.00 7.35
CA MET A 146 -20.26 9.67 7.10
C MET A 146 -21.77 9.75 6.75
N THR A 147 -22.18 9.02 5.73
CA THR A 147 -23.59 8.87 5.33
C THR A 147 -24.20 7.59 5.87
N GLU A 148 -23.35 6.64 6.29
CA GLU A 148 -23.74 5.31 6.79
C GLU A 148 -22.73 4.82 7.84
N PRO A 149 -23.07 3.81 8.66
CA PRO A 149 -22.12 3.20 9.58
C PRO A 149 -20.90 2.65 8.86
N ILE A 150 -19.73 2.75 9.50
CA ILE A 150 -18.49 2.21 8.98
C ILE A 150 -18.10 0.93 9.73
N TYR A 151 -17.37 0.06 9.03
CA TYR A 151 -16.85 -1.19 9.55
C TYR A 151 -15.34 -1.24 9.33
N LEU A 152 -14.63 -2.01 10.14
CA LEU A 152 -13.26 -2.42 9.82
C LEU A 152 -13.30 -3.75 9.06
N PRO A 153 -12.32 -4.04 8.20
CA PRO A 153 -12.26 -5.32 7.49
C PRO A 153 -12.36 -6.52 8.42
N SER A 154 -11.68 -6.48 9.57
CA SER A 154 -11.71 -7.54 10.60
C SER A 154 -13.08 -7.75 11.26
N SER A 155 -13.94 -6.74 11.30
CA SER A 155 -15.31 -6.86 11.89
C SER A 155 -16.37 -7.21 10.85
N ALA A 156 -16.07 -7.09 9.56
CA ALA A 156 -17.07 -7.23 8.49
C ALA A 156 -17.61 -8.67 8.33
N ARG A 157 -16.81 -9.69 8.63
CA ARG A 157 -17.21 -11.12 8.49
C ARG A 157 -18.39 -11.50 9.36
N ALA A 158 -18.60 -10.84 10.49
CA ALA A 158 -19.76 -11.07 11.34
C ALA A 158 -21.09 -10.86 10.60
N HIS A 159 -21.12 -10.02 9.56
CA HIS A 159 -22.30 -9.79 8.73
C HIS A 159 -22.69 -10.97 7.84
N LEU A 160 -21.77 -11.89 7.54
CA LEU A 160 -22.12 -13.15 6.87
C LEU A 160 -23.00 -14.04 7.75
N LEU A 161 -22.85 -13.94 9.08
CA LEU A 161 -23.49 -14.80 10.07
C LEU A 161 -24.92 -14.37 10.43
N GLY A 162 -25.36 -13.20 10.00
CA GLY A 162 -26.73 -12.69 10.26
C GLY A 162 -27.85 -13.51 9.61
N SER A 163 -27.52 -14.53 8.80
CA SER A 163 -28.39 -15.60 8.37
C SER A 163 -27.56 -16.84 8.03
N ALA A 164 -28.20 -18.00 7.83
CA ALA A 164 -27.50 -19.24 7.53
C ALA A 164 -26.56 -19.08 6.32
N LEU A 165 -25.32 -19.56 6.44
CA LEU A 165 -24.38 -19.62 5.35
C LEU A 165 -24.90 -20.58 4.27
N ALA A 166 -24.94 -20.14 3.03
CA ALA A 166 -25.36 -20.93 1.88
C ALA A 166 -24.57 -20.52 0.63
N PRO A 167 -24.30 -21.46 -0.29
CA PRO A 167 -23.64 -21.14 -1.55
C PRO A 167 -24.37 -20.07 -2.35
N GLY A 168 -23.62 -19.09 -2.87
CA GLY A 168 -24.15 -17.95 -3.64
C GLY A 168 -24.54 -16.74 -2.78
N ARG A 169 -24.65 -16.88 -1.46
CA ARG A 169 -24.87 -15.73 -0.58
C ARG A 169 -23.74 -14.72 -0.73
N THR A 170 -24.10 -13.46 -0.93
CA THR A 170 -23.17 -12.35 -1.09
C THR A 170 -23.55 -11.23 -0.12
N VAL A 171 -22.56 -10.65 0.53
CA VAL A 171 -22.68 -9.47 1.39
C VAL A 171 -21.64 -8.45 0.95
N THR A 172 -22.06 -7.22 0.73
CA THR A 172 -21.16 -6.09 0.43
C THR A 172 -21.31 -5.03 1.53
N LEU A 173 -20.19 -4.60 2.08
CA LEU A 173 -20.12 -3.58 3.14
C LEU A 173 -19.15 -2.48 2.75
N ARG A 174 -19.40 -1.27 3.23
CA ARG A 174 -18.39 -0.21 3.21
C ARG A 174 -17.53 -0.34 4.46
N VAL A 175 -16.25 -0.57 4.23
CA VAL A 175 -15.25 -0.63 5.30
C VAL A 175 -14.35 0.60 5.23
N PHE A 176 -13.88 1.05 6.37
CA PHE A 176 -12.86 2.09 6.43
C PHE A 176 -11.49 1.43 6.39
N ASP A 177 -10.66 1.86 5.46
CA ASP A 177 -9.27 1.42 5.36
C ASP A 177 -8.36 2.48 5.98
N PRO A 178 -7.80 2.21 7.17
CA PRO A 178 -6.90 3.15 7.84
C PRO A 178 -5.59 3.40 7.09
N SER A 179 -5.16 2.45 6.25
CA SER A 179 -3.91 2.57 5.49
C SER A 179 -4.01 3.54 4.32
N ALA A 180 -5.20 3.68 3.75
CA ALA A 180 -5.50 4.60 2.68
C ALA A 180 -6.32 5.81 3.12
N MET A 181 -6.78 5.83 4.38
CA MET A 181 -7.60 6.89 4.98
C MET A 181 -8.90 7.15 4.20
N GLN A 182 -9.49 6.09 3.66
CA GLN A 182 -10.71 6.19 2.82
C GLN A 182 -11.65 5.00 3.00
N HIS A 183 -12.88 5.20 2.52
CA HIS A 183 -13.89 4.16 2.52
C HIS A 183 -13.79 3.32 1.25
N GLU A 184 -13.95 2.01 1.45
CA GLU A 184 -13.84 1.03 0.38
C GLU A 184 -14.94 -0.03 0.51
N ALA A 185 -15.32 -0.65 -0.61
CA ALA A 185 -16.28 -1.74 -0.60
C ALA A 185 -15.59 -3.08 -0.31
N LEU A 186 -16.13 -3.88 0.59
CA LEU A 186 -15.76 -5.26 0.85
C LEU A 186 -16.90 -6.18 0.41
N THR A 187 -16.65 -7.04 -0.56
CA THR A 187 -17.62 -8.04 -1.00
C THR A 187 -17.20 -9.43 -0.53
N MET A 188 -18.08 -10.12 0.14
CA MET A 188 -17.91 -11.48 0.65
C MET A 188 -18.95 -12.40 0.00
N ARG A 189 -18.51 -13.45 -0.69
CA ARG A 189 -19.38 -14.42 -1.35
C ARG A 189 -19.09 -15.82 -0.86
N VAL A 190 -20.10 -16.48 -0.30
CA VAL A 190 -20.05 -17.89 0.07
C VAL A 190 -20.04 -18.74 -1.22
N LEU A 191 -19.01 -19.56 -1.40
CA LEU A 191 -18.84 -20.39 -2.59
C LEU A 191 -19.44 -21.78 -2.36
N GLU A 192 -18.92 -22.49 -1.37
CA GLU A 192 -19.22 -23.89 -1.11
C GLU A 192 -18.93 -24.28 0.34
N ARG A 193 -19.37 -25.46 0.74
CA ARG A 193 -18.89 -26.12 1.95
C ARG A 193 -18.01 -27.30 1.52
N ALA A 194 -16.80 -27.36 2.03
CA ALA A 194 -15.80 -28.33 1.61
C ALA A 194 -14.91 -28.78 2.78
N PRO A 195 -14.38 -29.99 2.74
CA PRO A 195 -13.43 -30.46 3.74
C PRO A 195 -12.12 -29.65 3.67
N LEU A 196 -11.65 -29.21 4.83
CA LEU A 196 -10.41 -28.45 5.02
C LEU A 196 -9.53 -29.16 6.03
N ALA A 197 -8.27 -29.40 5.68
CA ALA A 197 -7.27 -29.89 6.62
C ALA A 197 -6.73 -28.72 7.47
N VAL A 198 -6.95 -28.77 8.78
CA VAL A 198 -6.47 -27.79 9.74
C VAL A 198 -5.84 -28.56 10.90
N ASP A 199 -4.58 -28.29 11.20
CA ASP A 199 -3.83 -28.85 12.35
C ASP A 199 -3.91 -30.37 12.48
N GLY A 200 -3.80 -31.07 11.34
CA GLY A 200 -3.82 -32.53 11.26
C GLY A 200 -5.22 -33.15 11.34
N THR A 201 -6.27 -32.36 11.48
CA THR A 201 -7.67 -32.79 11.43
C THR A 201 -8.37 -32.29 10.17
N THR A 202 -9.38 -33.01 9.69
CA THR A 202 -10.22 -32.55 8.60
C THR A 202 -11.55 -32.07 9.16
N VAL A 203 -11.91 -30.84 8.85
CA VAL A 203 -13.19 -30.22 9.25
C VAL A 203 -13.94 -29.76 8.01
N ASP A 204 -15.26 -29.82 8.06
CA ASP A 204 -16.09 -29.20 7.03
C ASP A 204 -16.14 -27.70 7.24
N ALA A 205 -15.72 -26.92 6.25
CA ALA A 205 -15.63 -25.48 6.33
C ALA A 205 -16.37 -24.79 5.18
N TRP A 206 -16.88 -23.60 5.44
CA TRP A 206 -17.46 -22.73 4.44
C TRP A 206 -16.35 -21.95 3.74
N LYS A 207 -16.21 -22.15 2.43
CA LYS A 207 -15.31 -21.38 1.61
C LYS A 207 -16.01 -20.09 1.18
N VAL A 208 -15.42 -18.95 1.54
CA VAL A 208 -15.89 -17.62 1.20
C VAL A 208 -14.83 -16.93 0.34
N ARG A 209 -15.26 -16.31 -0.74
CA ARG A 209 -14.41 -15.40 -1.50
C ARG A 209 -14.64 -13.99 -0.97
N GLU A 210 -13.58 -13.37 -0.54
CA GLU A 210 -13.54 -11.96 -0.22
C GLU A 210 -12.86 -11.22 -1.38
N THR A 211 -13.47 -10.09 -1.77
CA THR A 211 -12.90 -9.23 -2.79
C THR A 211 -12.78 -7.83 -2.20
N PHE A 212 -11.58 -7.21 -2.20
CA PHE A 212 -11.23 -5.88 -1.69
C PHE A 212 -10.12 -5.23 -2.52
N ARG A 213 -10.31 -4.06 -3.09
CA ARG A 213 -9.36 -3.36 -3.96
C ARG A 213 -8.82 -4.22 -5.13
N GLY A 214 -9.69 -5.01 -5.76
CA GLY A 214 -9.27 -5.91 -6.84
C GLY A 214 -8.48 -7.13 -6.38
N MET A 215 -8.24 -7.31 -5.07
CA MET A 215 -7.64 -8.52 -4.53
C MET A 215 -8.70 -9.53 -4.15
N GLU A 216 -8.47 -10.78 -4.50
CA GLU A 216 -9.28 -11.89 -4.03
C GLU A 216 -8.54 -12.66 -2.94
N THR A 217 -9.25 -12.93 -1.84
CA THR A 217 -8.81 -13.81 -0.75
C THR A 217 -9.84 -14.92 -0.58
N SER A 218 -9.39 -16.16 -0.49
CA SER A 218 -10.24 -17.27 -0.09
C SER A 218 -10.16 -17.43 1.42
N VAL A 219 -11.31 -17.46 2.09
CA VAL A 219 -11.43 -17.60 3.54
C VAL A 219 -12.25 -18.83 3.85
N TRP A 220 -11.82 -19.65 4.80
CA TRP A 220 -12.57 -20.80 5.29
C TRP A 220 -13.04 -20.51 6.72
N LEU A 221 -14.37 -20.64 6.90
CA LEU A 221 -15.06 -20.39 8.16
C LEU A 221 -15.67 -21.69 8.68
N ASP A 222 -15.70 -21.86 9.99
CA ASP A 222 -16.53 -22.87 10.62
C ASP A 222 -18.03 -22.49 10.62
N ASP A 223 -18.90 -23.33 11.20
CA ASP A 223 -20.34 -23.10 11.24
C ASP A 223 -20.76 -21.93 12.13
N VAL A 224 -19.88 -21.44 12.99
CA VAL A 224 -20.11 -20.28 13.86
C VAL A 224 -19.34 -19.03 13.39
N GLY A 225 -18.60 -19.16 12.26
CA GLY A 225 -17.93 -18.05 11.57
C GLY A 225 -16.52 -17.76 12.02
N HIS A 226 -15.90 -18.63 12.82
CA HIS A 226 -14.49 -18.48 13.14
C HIS A 226 -13.65 -18.77 11.89
N THR A 227 -12.63 -17.95 11.67
CA THR A 227 -11.68 -18.15 10.58
C THR A 227 -10.76 -19.32 10.89
N LEU A 228 -10.72 -20.29 9.97
CA LEU A 228 -9.85 -21.47 10.05
C LEU A 228 -8.60 -21.29 9.18
N ARG A 229 -8.78 -20.69 7.99
CA ARG A 229 -7.71 -20.48 7.02
C ARG A 229 -8.06 -19.34 6.09
N GLU A 230 -7.03 -18.67 5.61
CA GLU A 230 -7.10 -17.67 4.55
C GLU A 230 -6.00 -17.92 3.53
N GLU A 231 -6.29 -17.72 2.26
CA GLU A 231 -5.34 -17.79 1.16
C GLU A 231 -5.45 -16.51 0.34
N GLY A 232 -4.37 -15.76 0.31
CA GLY A 232 -4.27 -14.47 -0.36
C GLY A 232 -3.27 -14.47 -1.51
N PRO A 233 -3.03 -13.30 -2.11
CA PRO A 233 -2.00 -13.11 -3.13
C PRO A 233 -0.61 -13.55 -2.66
N MET A 234 0.29 -13.81 -3.62
CA MET A 234 1.69 -14.24 -3.39
C MET A 234 1.82 -15.57 -2.62
N ASP A 235 0.84 -16.47 -2.74
CA ASP A 235 0.79 -17.73 -1.98
C ASP A 235 0.85 -17.49 -0.45
N MET A 236 0.27 -16.38 0.00
CA MET A 236 0.11 -16.10 1.42
C MET A 236 -0.97 -17.02 1.99
N VAL A 237 -0.65 -17.68 3.08
CA VAL A 237 -1.58 -18.51 3.85
C VAL A 237 -1.56 -18.06 5.29
N VAL A 238 -2.73 -17.80 5.85
CA VAL A 238 -2.93 -17.58 7.28
C VAL A 238 -3.82 -18.70 7.79
N GLN A 239 -3.36 -19.49 8.74
CA GLN A 239 -4.12 -20.65 9.20
C GLN A 239 -4.16 -20.74 10.72
N ARG A 240 -5.29 -21.24 11.24
CA ARG A 240 -5.50 -21.42 12.68
C ARG A 240 -4.50 -22.44 13.24
N GLU A 241 -3.90 -22.10 14.36
CA GLU A 241 -2.94 -22.91 15.10
C GLU A 241 -3.20 -22.77 16.61
N ASP A 242 -2.65 -23.67 17.40
CA ASP A 242 -2.56 -23.41 18.83
C ASP A 242 -1.52 -22.32 19.14
N ALA A 243 -1.64 -21.68 20.30
CA ALA A 243 -0.76 -20.58 20.71
C ALA A 243 0.72 -20.98 20.74
N ALA A 244 1.02 -22.20 21.20
CA ALA A 244 2.40 -22.66 21.32
C ALA A 244 3.05 -22.85 19.96
N ARG A 245 2.30 -23.33 18.95
CA ARG A 245 2.76 -23.47 17.57
C ARG A 245 2.81 -22.11 16.85
N ALA A 246 1.83 -21.25 17.07
CA ALA A 246 1.79 -19.93 16.48
C ALA A 246 3.03 -19.10 16.86
N VAL A 247 3.37 -19.07 18.14
CA VAL A 247 4.49 -18.29 18.72
C VAL A 247 5.80 -19.10 18.78
N GLY A 248 5.72 -20.44 18.68
CA GLY A 248 6.83 -21.37 18.96
C GLY A 248 8.10 -21.11 18.15
N ALA A 249 9.24 -21.55 18.70
CA ALA A 249 10.54 -21.45 18.08
C ALA A 249 10.59 -22.19 16.74
N GLY A 250 11.26 -21.61 15.74
CA GLY A 250 11.49 -22.24 14.44
C GLY A 250 11.04 -21.43 13.23
N TRP A 251 10.28 -20.35 13.41
CA TRP A 251 10.01 -19.41 12.33
C TRP A 251 10.98 -18.23 12.41
N GLY A 252 11.45 -17.79 11.24
CA GLY A 252 12.30 -16.60 11.11
C GLY A 252 13.79 -16.84 11.32
N ALA A 253 14.27 -18.09 11.39
CA ALA A 253 15.70 -18.36 11.28
C ALA A 253 16.24 -17.85 9.92
N ASP A 254 15.53 -18.16 8.84
CA ASP A 254 15.74 -17.61 7.52
C ASP A 254 14.57 -16.68 7.19
N ALA A 255 14.77 -15.37 7.28
CA ALA A 255 13.72 -14.42 6.95
C ALA A 255 13.38 -14.49 5.45
N PHE A 256 12.07 -14.57 5.13
CA PHE A 256 11.57 -14.66 3.76
C PHE A 256 12.04 -13.45 2.94
N ASP A 257 12.72 -13.69 1.82
CA ASP A 257 13.14 -12.64 0.89
C ASP A 257 11.94 -12.12 0.10
N LEU A 258 11.33 -11.08 0.64
CA LEU A 258 10.14 -10.47 0.04
C LEU A 258 10.48 -9.85 -1.31
N MET A 259 11.65 -9.23 -1.44
CA MET A 259 12.06 -8.54 -2.66
C MET A 259 12.30 -9.49 -3.82
N GLY A 260 13.05 -10.55 -3.57
CA GLY A 260 13.25 -11.59 -4.57
C GLY A 260 11.94 -12.30 -4.97
N ALA A 261 10.96 -12.36 -4.05
CA ALA A 261 9.67 -12.98 -4.30
C ALA A 261 8.75 -12.16 -5.22
N VAL A 262 8.88 -10.81 -5.21
CA VAL A 262 8.01 -9.90 -6.00
C VAL A 262 8.73 -9.28 -7.19
N ALA A 263 10.05 -9.45 -7.32
CA ALA A 263 10.83 -8.95 -8.44
C ALA A 263 10.33 -9.52 -9.78
N VAL A 264 10.10 -8.64 -10.75
CA VAL A 264 9.74 -9.03 -12.12
C VAL A 264 11.01 -9.28 -12.91
N ARG A 265 11.37 -10.55 -13.04
CA ARG A 265 12.59 -10.95 -13.76
C ARG A 265 12.41 -10.83 -15.26
N VAL A 266 13.45 -10.40 -15.96
CA VAL A 266 13.47 -10.32 -17.42
C VAL A 266 14.38 -11.41 -18.01
N PRO A 267 14.07 -11.91 -19.21
CA PRO A 267 14.87 -12.97 -19.84
C PRO A 267 16.32 -12.54 -20.10
N GLN A 268 16.50 -11.29 -20.49
CA GLN A 268 17.82 -10.72 -20.78
C GLN A 268 18.01 -9.41 -20.00
N PRO A 269 19.17 -9.21 -19.35
CA PRO A 269 19.48 -7.96 -18.66
C PRO A 269 19.49 -6.78 -19.61
N LEU A 270 18.92 -5.64 -19.16
CA LEU A 270 19.06 -4.38 -19.89
C LEU A 270 20.48 -3.86 -19.76
N ALA A 271 21.05 -3.43 -20.88
CA ALA A 271 22.33 -2.72 -20.89
C ALA A 271 22.11 -1.27 -20.47
N ASP A 272 23.00 -0.76 -19.63
CA ASP A 272 23.04 0.64 -19.18
C ASP A 272 21.66 1.27 -18.85
N PRO A 273 20.87 0.67 -17.96
CA PRO A 273 19.48 1.06 -17.72
C PRO A 273 19.33 2.50 -17.24
N ARG A 274 20.36 3.08 -16.58
CA ARG A 274 20.31 4.47 -16.07
C ARG A 274 20.41 5.53 -17.16
N HIS A 275 20.92 5.18 -18.35
CA HIS A 275 21.03 6.08 -19.49
C HIS A 275 20.03 5.75 -20.60
N LEU A 276 19.16 4.74 -20.39
CA LEU A 276 18.18 4.33 -21.38
C LEU A 276 17.21 5.48 -21.69
N ALA A 277 17.16 5.88 -22.95
CA ALA A 277 16.27 6.96 -23.41
C ALA A 277 14.89 6.45 -23.81
N ARG A 278 14.80 5.20 -24.23
CA ARG A 278 13.54 4.55 -24.65
C ARG A 278 13.50 3.10 -24.21
N LEU A 279 12.34 2.66 -23.79
CA LEU A 279 12.02 1.27 -23.48
C LEU A 279 10.69 0.90 -24.14
N ASP A 280 10.74 -0.12 -24.99
CA ASP A 280 9.54 -0.79 -25.48
C ASP A 280 9.42 -2.13 -24.77
N ALA A 281 8.26 -2.42 -24.19
CA ALA A 281 8.06 -3.66 -23.43
C ALA A 281 6.62 -4.18 -23.59
N ARG A 282 6.48 -5.51 -23.63
CA ARG A 282 5.17 -6.14 -23.51
C ARG A 282 4.86 -6.37 -22.04
N LEU A 283 3.68 -5.90 -21.60
CA LEU A 283 3.19 -6.11 -20.25
C LEU A 283 2.17 -7.25 -20.21
N GLY A 284 2.24 -8.07 -19.16
CA GLY A 284 1.25 -9.09 -18.86
C GLY A 284 0.91 -9.12 -17.38
N GLY A 285 -0.19 -9.80 -17.02
CA GLY A 285 -0.60 -9.95 -15.62
C GLY A 285 -1.16 -8.71 -14.94
N LEU A 286 -1.60 -7.72 -15.73
CA LEU A 286 -2.16 -6.45 -15.22
C LEU A 286 -3.56 -6.61 -14.61
N GLY A 287 -4.32 -7.68 -14.97
CA GLY A 287 -5.72 -7.78 -14.55
C GLY A 287 -6.52 -6.57 -15.01
N ASP A 288 -7.26 -5.97 -14.07
CA ASP A 288 -8.07 -4.77 -14.32
C ASP A 288 -7.30 -3.45 -14.10
N LEU A 289 -6.00 -3.51 -13.81
CA LEU A 289 -5.19 -2.31 -13.61
C LEU A 289 -5.05 -1.52 -14.91
N ALA A 290 -5.62 -0.34 -14.95
CA ALA A 290 -5.46 0.60 -16.06
C ALA A 290 -4.10 1.31 -15.94
N VAL A 291 -3.16 0.95 -16.80
CA VAL A 291 -1.84 1.59 -16.85
C VAL A 291 -1.97 3.00 -17.41
N PRO A 292 -1.51 4.06 -16.71
CA PRO A 292 -1.52 5.42 -17.22
C PRO A 292 -0.76 5.51 -18.55
N ALA A 293 -1.36 6.19 -19.54
CA ALA A 293 -0.81 6.34 -20.88
C ALA A 293 -0.77 7.83 -21.26
N ASP A 294 0.04 8.58 -20.55
CA ASP A 294 0.20 10.02 -20.69
C ASP A 294 1.69 10.43 -20.64
N GLY A 295 1.99 11.59 -21.23
CA GLY A 295 3.33 12.17 -21.22
C GLY A 295 4.38 11.25 -21.81
N ARG A 296 5.27 10.75 -20.97
CA ARG A 296 6.42 9.90 -21.34
C ARG A 296 6.03 8.47 -21.74
N GLN A 297 4.81 8.03 -21.43
CA GLN A 297 4.39 6.64 -21.50
C GLN A 297 3.13 6.48 -22.35
N SER A 298 3.11 5.48 -23.23
CA SER A 298 1.92 5.10 -23.98
C SER A 298 1.80 3.58 -24.11
N LEU A 299 0.57 3.08 -24.05
CA LEU A 299 0.27 1.66 -24.24
C LEU A 299 -0.53 1.48 -25.53
N ARG A 300 0.00 0.68 -26.48
CA ARG A 300 -0.65 0.40 -27.78
C ARG A 300 -0.50 -1.08 -28.09
N ASP A 301 -1.59 -1.75 -28.36
CA ASP A 301 -1.63 -3.17 -28.76
C ASP A 301 -0.89 -4.09 -27.76
N GLY A 302 -0.95 -3.80 -26.46
CA GLY A 302 -0.26 -4.55 -25.41
C GLY A 302 1.25 -4.27 -25.31
N VAL A 303 1.77 -3.33 -26.09
CA VAL A 303 3.15 -2.85 -26.01
C VAL A 303 3.17 -1.49 -25.33
N LEU A 304 3.93 -1.43 -24.26
CA LEU A 304 4.25 -0.20 -23.56
C LEU A 304 5.45 0.46 -24.21
N HIS A 305 5.33 1.75 -24.50
CA HIS A 305 6.40 2.61 -24.98
C HIS A 305 6.67 3.64 -23.90
N VAL A 306 7.87 3.66 -23.37
CA VAL A 306 8.34 4.65 -22.39
C VAL A 306 9.51 5.43 -23.00
N GLU A 307 9.40 6.74 -22.98
CA GLU A 307 10.47 7.64 -23.43
C GLU A 307 10.91 8.54 -22.26
N ARG A 308 12.22 8.68 -22.09
CA ARG A 308 12.76 9.66 -21.17
C ARG A 308 12.41 11.07 -21.68
N GLU A 309 11.83 11.90 -20.82
CA GLU A 309 11.46 13.26 -21.21
C GLU A 309 12.72 14.06 -21.61
N PRO A 310 12.64 14.93 -22.63
CA PRO A 310 13.71 15.87 -22.91
C PRO A 310 13.92 16.81 -21.71
N ALA A 311 15.11 17.37 -21.59
CA ALA A 311 15.37 18.39 -20.57
C ALA A 311 14.34 19.53 -20.69
N ALA A 312 13.74 19.93 -19.57
CA ALA A 312 12.74 20.98 -19.56
C ALA A 312 13.29 22.29 -20.15
N THR A 313 12.67 22.75 -21.23
CA THR A 313 12.98 24.04 -21.86
C THR A 313 12.09 25.17 -21.37
N THR A 314 10.98 24.84 -20.72
CA THR A 314 10.01 25.77 -20.12
C THR A 314 10.10 25.73 -18.60
N SER A 315 9.79 26.84 -17.97
CA SER A 315 9.66 27.00 -16.52
C SER A 315 8.80 28.19 -16.23
N TYR A 316 8.39 28.37 -14.98
CA TYR A 316 7.61 29.53 -14.51
C TYR A 316 8.07 29.92 -13.10
N ALA A 317 7.64 31.10 -12.66
CA ALA A 317 7.92 31.56 -11.29
C ALA A 317 6.92 30.95 -10.30
N LEU A 318 7.46 30.38 -9.20
CA LEU A 318 6.65 29.90 -8.09
C LEU A 318 6.03 31.07 -7.28
N PRO A 319 4.84 30.88 -6.70
CA PRO A 319 4.00 29.68 -6.77
C PRO A 319 3.24 29.56 -8.12
N TYR A 320 2.86 28.33 -8.48
CA TYR A 320 1.98 28.09 -9.62
C TYR A 320 0.64 28.81 -9.49
N THR A 321 0.26 29.58 -10.51
CA THR A 321 -0.97 30.39 -10.51
C THR A 321 -2.07 29.87 -11.44
N GLY A 322 -1.79 28.80 -12.21
CA GLY A 322 -2.77 28.15 -13.05
C GLY A 322 -3.88 27.46 -12.27
N GLY A 323 -4.98 27.17 -12.93
CA GLY A 323 -6.16 26.54 -12.32
C GLY A 323 -6.16 25.01 -12.42
N GLU A 324 -5.53 24.46 -13.44
CA GLU A 324 -5.62 23.05 -13.86
C GLU A 324 -5.08 22.09 -12.79
N TRP A 325 -3.91 22.38 -12.21
CA TRP A 325 -3.21 21.51 -11.27
C TRP A 325 -3.29 21.98 -9.80
N ARG A 326 -4.37 22.65 -9.44
CA ARG A 326 -4.57 23.11 -8.04
C ARG A 326 -4.70 21.96 -7.06
N GLY A 327 -5.24 20.82 -7.47
CA GLY A 327 -5.32 19.60 -6.67
C GLY A 327 -3.94 19.12 -6.24
N GLU A 328 -2.96 19.24 -7.14
CA GLU A 328 -1.57 18.80 -6.91
C GLU A 328 -0.73 19.78 -6.07
N LEU A 329 -1.36 20.80 -5.49
CA LEU A 329 -0.82 21.69 -4.47
C LEU A 329 -1.43 21.41 -3.09
N GLN A 330 -2.51 20.64 -3.01
CA GLN A 330 -3.23 20.42 -1.75
C GLN A 330 -2.45 19.46 -0.84
N ALA A 331 -2.54 19.73 0.46
CA ALA A 331 -2.08 18.79 1.47
C ALA A 331 -2.99 17.55 1.51
N THR A 332 -2.41 16.41 1.81
CA THR A 332 -3.12 15.16 2.13
C THR A 332 -2.66 14.64 3.49
N PRO A 333 -3.31 13.63 4.07
CA PRO A 333 -2.84 13.03 5.32
C PRO A 333 -1.37 12.56 5.29
N PHE A 334 -0.87 12.17 4.11
CA PHE A 334 0.50 11.68 3.90
C PHE A 334 1.45 12.77 3.39
N LEU A 335 0.93 13.76 2.66
CA LEU A 335 1.68 14.88 2.10
C LEU A 335 1.27 16.18 2.81
N GLN A 336 1.76 16.38 4.04
CA GLN A 336 1.35 17.52 4.89
C GLN A 336 2.00 18.84 4.43
N ALA A 337 1.76 19.21 3.16
CA ALA A 337 2.37 20.39 2.53
C ALA A 337 2.01 21.73 3.20
N ASP A 338 0.90 21.79 3.91
CA ASP A 338 0.43 22.96 4.66
C ASP A 338 1.01 23.06 6.07
N HIS A 339 1.68 22.00 6.55
CA HIS A 339 2.24 21.98 7.89
C HIS A 339 3.42 22.97 8.03
N PRO A 340 3.52 23.75 9.11
CA PRO A 340 4.56 24.78 9.29
C PRO A 340 5.99 24.27 9.14
N ARG A 341 6.30 23.06 9.63
CA ARG A 341 7.62 22.44 9.52
C ARG A 341 7.99 22.12 8.07
N ILE A 342 7.04 21.58 7.27
CA ILE A 342 7.25 21.29 5.83
C ILE A 342 7.45 22.60 5.06
N ARG A 343 6.62 23.61 5.29
CA ARG A 343 6.76 24.94 4.67
C ARG A 343 8.09 25.61 5.00
N THR A 344 8.52 25.52 6.26
CA THR A 344 9.82 26.06 6.68
C THR A 344 10.96 25.32 5.99
N ALA A 345 10.94 23.99 6.00
CA ALA A 345 11.96 23.18 5.31
C ALA A 345 12.04 23.51 3.82
N ALA A 346 10.88 23.58 3.12
CA ALA A 346 10.86 23.92 1.70
C ALA A 346 11.46 25.31 1.43
N ARG A 347 11.10 26.32 2.20
CA ARG A 347 11.64 27.69 2.09
C ARG A 347 13.16 27.72 2.33
N ASP A 348 13.63 27.03 3.35
CA ASP A 348 15.05 27.02 3.73
C ASP A 348 15.90 26.29 2.68
N ILE A 349 15.40 25.17 2.12
CA ILE A 349 16.04 24.44 1.03
C ILE A 349 16.12 25.32 -0.23
N LEU A 350 15.05 25.99 -0.58
CA LEU A 350 15.00 26.82 -1.79
C LEU A 350 15.82 28.10 -1.67
N ALA A 351 15.99 28.66 -0.46
CA ALA A 351 16.81 29.84 -0.22
C ALA A 351 16.53 31.01 -1.21
N GLY A 352 15.24 31.25 -1.47
CA GLY A 352 14.79 32.30 -2.41
C GLY A 352 14.73 31.91 -3.89
N GLU A 353 15.04 30.65 -4.24
CA GLU A 353 14.81 30.16 -5.62
C GLU A 353 13.31 30.17 -5.95
N SER A 354 12.94 30.80 -7.07
CA SER A 354 11.55 30.91 -7.51
C SER A 354 11.30 30.29 -8.89
N ASP A 355 12.32 29.85 -9.62
CA ASP A 355 12.12 29.13 -10.88
C ASP A 355 11.69 27.69 -10.58
N ALA A 356 10.56 27.25 -11.14
CA ALA A 356 9.94 25.95 -10.83
C ALA A 356 10.89 24.76 -11.11
N ARG A 357 11.62 24.78 -12.23
CA ARG A 357 12.56 23.71 -12.60
C ARG A 357 13.74 23.66 -11.63
N ARG A 358 14.37 24.82 -11.35
CA ARG A 358 15.50 24.87 -10.40
C ARG A 358 15.09 24.55 -8.99
N ALA A 359 13.85 24.91 -8.61
CA ALA A 359 13.28 24.52 -7.34
C ALA A 359 13.14 23.00 -7.23
N ALA A 360 12.58 22.34 -8.25
CA ALA A 360 12.50 20.88 -8.30
C ALA A 360 13.87 20.20 -8.19
N GLU A 361 14.87 20.69 -8.95
CA GLU A 361 16.25 20.18 -8.90
C GLU A 361 16.88 20.31 -7.50
N ARG A 362 16.66 21.45 -6.79
CA ARG A 362 17.16 21.68 -5.43
C ARG A 362 16.49 20.77 -4.43
N LEU A 363 15.16 20.65 -4.49
CA LEU A 363 14.40 19.78 -3.59
C LEU A 363 14.79 18.30 -3.77
N ARG A 364 14.89 17.84 -5.05
CA ARG A 364 15.31 16.48 -5.37
C ARG A 364 16.71 16.19 -4.80
N ARG A 365 17.69 17.07 -5.06
CA ARG A 365 19.05 16.91 -4.57
C ARG A 365 19.11 16.86 -3.06
N TRP A 366 18.37 17.77 -2.40
CA TRP A 366 18.35 17.84 -0.96
C TRP A 366 17.75 16.55 -0.34
N VAL A 367 16.63 16.04 -0.88
CA VAL A 367 16.04 14.79 -0.40
C VAL A 367 17.00 13.62 -0.61
N TYR A 368 17.63 13.53 -1.80
CA TYR A 368 18.64 12.50 -2.10
C TYR A 368 19.80 12.49 -1.11
N ASP A 369 20.34 13.68 -0.80
CA ASP A 369 21.54 13.84 0.04
C ASP A 369 21.23 13.72 1.55
N GLN A 370 20.00 14.04 1.98
CA GLN A 370 19.65 14.16 3.40
C GLN A 370 18.95 12.94 3.97
N LEU A 371 18.42 12.05 3.16
CA LEU A 371 17.81 10.82 3.64
C LEU A 371 18.79 9.65 3.61
N ASP A 372 18.90 8.96 4.75
CA ASP A 372 19.60 7.68 4.84
C ASP A 372 18.78 6.59 4.13
N LYS A 373 19.35 6.04 3.07
CA LYS A 373 18.70 5.04 2.20
C LYS A 373 18.69 3.68 2.86
N ARG A 374 17.61 3.35 3.50
CA ARG A 374 17.39 2.05 4.15
C ARG A 374 15.92 1.65 4.06
N PRO A 375 15.64 0.35 3.98
CA PRO A 375 14.26 -0.11 3.97
C PRO A 375 13.58 0.21 5.31
N VAL A 376 12.37 0.77 5.23
CA VAL A 376 11.51 1.03 6.38
C VAL A 376 10.13 0.46 6.08
N ALA A 377 9.70 -0.52 6.87
CA ALA A 377 8.34 -1.03 6.77
C ALA A 377 7.40 -0.05 7.49
N SER A 378 6.96 1.00 6.80
CA SER A 378 6.04 2.00 7.33
C SER A 378 5.01 2.41 6.30
N ILE A 379 3.98 3.12 6.73
CA ILE A 379 3.14 3.93 5.84
C ILE A 379 3.71 5.35 5.93
N PRO A 380 4.44 5.83 4.90
CA PRO A 380 5.19 7.06 5.03
C PRO A 380 4.29 8.27 5.09
N ASN A 381 4.65 9.25 5.92
CA ASN A 381 4.11 10.60 5.87
C ASN A 381 5.26 11.61 5.92
N ALA A 382 5.08 12.75 5.25
CA ALA A 382 6.15 13.71 5.04
C ALA A 382 6.75 14.30 6.33
N LEU A 383 5.94 14.49 7.38
CA LEU A 383 6.43 15.01 8.67
C LEU A 383 7.37 14.03 9.35
N GLN A 384 6.98 12.77 9.42
CA GLN A 384 7.80 11.73 10.03
C GLN A 384 9.11 11.53 9.25
N VAL A 385 9.04 11.53 7.91
CA VAL A 385 10.23 11.41 7.07
C VAL A 385 11.16 12.61 7.25
N LEU A 386 10.63 13.82 7.33
CA LEU A 386 11.42 15.03 7.61
C LEU A 386 12.14 14.94 8.96
N GLU A 387 11.57 14.27 9.94
CA GLU A 387 12.15 14.09 11.27
C GLU A 387 13.18 12.96 11.30
N THR A 388 12.81 11.78 10.81
CA THR A 388 13.65 10.56 10.89
C THR A 388 14.83 10.58 9.93
N ARG A 389 14.72 11.31 8.82
CA ARG A 389 15.74 11.40 7.74
C ARG A 389 16.20 10.05 7.24
N ALA A 390 15.29 9.10 7.18
CA ALA A 390 15.57 7.75 6.76
C ALA A 390 14.38 7.16 6.01
N GLY A 391 14.65 6.32 5.03
CA GLY A 391 13.64 5.64 4.26
C GLY A 391 14.14 5.15 2.91
N ASP A 392 13.22 4.60 2.15
CA ASP A 392 13.46 4.12 0.79
C ASP A 392 12.74 5.00 -0.25
N CYS A 393 12.35 4.41 -1.37
CA CYS A 393 11.70 5.16 -2.45
C CYS A 393 10.40 5.85 -2.00
N ASN A 394 9.59 5.22 -1.15
CA ASN A 394 8.31 5.80 -0.72
C ASN A 394 8.54 7.04 0.15
N GLU A 395 9.44 6.96 1.13
CA GLU A 395 9.76 8.07 2.01
C GLU A 395 10.40 9.23 1.21
N HIS A 396 11.29 8.92 0.26
CA HIS A 396 11.88 9.93 -0.60
C HIS A 396 10.82 10.65 -1.44
N ALA A 397 9.92 9.91 -2.09
CA ALA A 397 8.87 10.48 -2.93
C ALA A 397 7.87 11.31 -2.08
N VAL A 398 7.37 10.75 -0.98
CA VAL A 398 6.41 11.46 -0.10
C VAL A 398 6.99 12.77 0.44
N LEU A 399 8.24 12.78 0.87
CA LEU A 399 8.87 14.01 1.36
C LEU A 399 9.10 15.01 0.23
N PHE A 400 9.59 14.57 -0.93
CA PHE A 400 9.79 15.43 -2.08
C PHE A 400 8.49 16.09 -2.53
N ALA A 401 7.40 15.30 -2.73
CA ALA A 401 6.11 15.82 -3.15
C ALA A 401 5.55 16.85 -2.15
N ALA A 402 5.66 16.58 -0.84
CA ALA A 402 5.20 17.51 0.19
C ALA A 402 5.99 18.84 0.18
N LEU A 403 7.31 18.78 0.05
CA LEU A 403 8.16 19.96 -0.07
C LEU A 403 7.88 20.76 -1.34
N ALA A 404 7.68 20.09 -2.48
CA ALA A 404 7.33 20.71 -3.75
C ALA A 404 5.97 21.43 -3.68
N ARG A 405 4.93 20.76 -3.16
CA ARG A 405 3.61 21.37 -2.93
C ARG A 405 3.68 22.58 -1.99
N ALA A 406 4.45 22.46 -0.91
CA ALA A 406 4.66 23.55 0.04
C ALA A 406 5.36 24.78 -0.57
N ALA A 407 6.21 24.54 -1.59
CA ALA A 407 6.85 25.59 -2.38
C ALA A 407 5.94 26.21 -3.46
N GLY A 408 4.72 25.68 -3.62
CA GLY A 408 3.80 26.09 -4.69
C GLY A 408 4.10 25.49 -6.06
N LEU A 409 4.82 24.37 -6.11
CA LEU A 409 5.09 23.56 -7.29
C LEU A 409 4.12 22.36 -7.32
N PRO A 410 3.22 22.25 -8.32
CA PRO A 410 2.36 21.09 -8.44
C PRO A 410 3.19 19.83 -8.59
N ALA A 411 2.96 18.87 -7.70
CA ALA A 411 3.68 17.61 -7.65
C ALA A 411 2.74 16.46 -7.31
N ARG A 412 2.96 15.29 -7.91
CA ARG A 412 2.26 14.06 -7.59
C ARG A 412 3.24 12.91 -7.40
N VAL A 413 2.96 12.07 -6.43
CA VAL A 413 3.65 10.78 -6.29
C VAL A 413 3.12 9.84 -7.35
N VAL A 414 3.97 9.02 -7.90
CA VAL A 414 3.59 7.93 -8.82
C VAL A 414 4.28 6.65 -8.37
N ALA A 415 3.66 5.52 -8.67
CA ALA A 415 4.24 4.24 -8.36
C ALA A 415 4.12 3.27 -9.54
N GLY A 416 5.06 2.34 -9.57
CA GLY A 416 5.18 1.36 -10.62
C GLY A 416 6.39 0.48 -10.42
N VAL A 417 7.19 0.30 -11.47
CA VAL A 417 8.42 -0.49 -11.39
C VAL A 417 9.59 0.23 -12.06
N VAL A 418 10.79 -0.06 -11.59
CA VAL A 418 12.04 0.41 -12.17
C VAL A 418 13.04 -0.74 -12.31
N TYR A 419 13.84 -0.74 -13.35
CA TYR A 419 14.85 -1.77 -13.54
C TYR A 419 16.07 -1.52 -12.64
N ALA A 420 16.32 -2.45 -11.73
CA ALA A 420 17.48 -2.49 -10.86
C ALA A 420 17.84 -3.94 -10.53
N ASP A 421 19.10 -4.22 -10.24
CA ASP A 421 19.58 -5.55 -9.86
C ASP A 421 19.11 -6.70 -10.79
N ARG A 422 19.09 -6.42 -12.10
CA ARG A 422 18.70 -7.36 -13.16
C ARG A 422 17.24 -7.78 -13.17
N ALA A 423 16.36 -7.02 -12.52
CA ALA A 423 14.91 -7.23 -12.50
C ALA A 423 14.18 -5.88 -12.47
N PHE A 424 12.90 -5.86 -12.77
CA PHE A 424 12.05 -4.74 -12.41
C PHE A 424 11.56 -4.91 -10.97
N LEU A 425 11.81 -3.89 -10.18
CA LEU A 425 11.41 -3.80 -8.78
C LEU A 425 10.32 -2.75 -8.61
N TYR A 426 9.36 -3.01 -7.75
CA TYR A 426 8.34 -2.01 -7.43
C TYR A 426 9.00 -0.77 -6.82
N HIS A 427 8.55 0.40 -7.27
CA HIS A 427 9.22 1.67 -6.98
C HIS A 427 8.22 2.82 -6.96
N ALA A 428 8.51 3.84 -6.16
CA ALA A 428 7.79 5.10 -6.12
C ALA A 428 8.74 6.27 -6.44
N TRP A 429 8.23 7.23 -7.21
CA TRP A 429 8.92 8.47 -7.58
C TRP A 429 7.90 9.59 -7.74
N ASP A 430 8.27 10.70 -8.34
CA ASP A 430 7.40 11.86 -8.45
C ASP A 430 7.31 12.37 -9.88
N GLU A 431 6.28 13.15 -10.13
CA GLU A 431 6.16 14.01 -11.29
C GLU A 431 5.86 15.44 -10.83
N VAL A 432 6.49 16.46 -11.49
CA VAL A 432 6.25 17.88 -11.25
C VAL A 432 5.79 18.57 -12.51
N TRP A 433 4.89 19.53 -12.40
CA TRP A 433 4.41 20.32 -13.53
C TRP A 433 5.36 21.48 -13.82
N LEU A 434 5.93 21.54 -15.03
CA LEU A 434 6.88 22.58 -15.44
C LEU A 434 6.36 23.52 -16.54
N GLY A 435 5.02 23.60 -16.69
CA GLY A 435 4.38 24.53 -17.60
C GLY A 435 4.03 23.96 -18.97
N ALA A 436 4.86 23.11 -19.55
CA ALA A 436 4.59 22.41 -20.82
C ALA A 436 4.17 20.96 -20.64
N GLY A 437 4.46 20.36 -19.49
CA GLY A 437 4.16 18.96 -19.20
C GLY A 437 4.63 18.56 -17.81
N TRP A 438 4.25 17.34 -17.43
CA TRP A 438 4.76 16.65 -16.28
C TRP A 438 6.18 16.17 -16.55
N MET A 439 7.07 16.38 -15.59
CA MET A 439 8.47 15.95 -15.60
C MET A 439 8.68 14.93 -14.48
N SER A 440 9.20 13.76 -14.83
CA SER A 440 9.51 12.76 -13.85
C SER A 440 10.72 13.15 -12.99
N VAL A 441 10.61 12.90 -11.69
CA VAL A 441 11.64 13.20 -10.69
C VAL A 441 11.78 12.01 -9.76
N ASP A 442 12.98 11.44 -9.69
CA ASP A 442 13.28 10.38 -8.74
C ASP A 442 14.28 10.87 -7.68
N PRO A 443 13.79 11.22 -6.48
CA PRO A 443 14.66 11.67 -5.41
C PRO A 443 15.45 10.53 -4.74
N ALA A 444 15.09 9.27 -4.98
CA ALA A 444 15.83 8.13 -4.46
C ALA A 444 17.03 7.78 -5.34
N PHE A 445 16.93 8.01 -6.68
CA PHE A 445 18.00 7.77 -7.66
C PHE A 445 18.75 9.04 -8.09
N ASP A 446 18.36 10.21 -7.61
CA ASP A 446 18.91 11.51 -8.01
C ASP A 446 18.70 11.81 -9.50
N GLN A 447 17.53 11.47 -10.06
CA GLN A 447 17.22 11.65 -11.48
C GLN A 447 16.15 12.72 -11.72
N MET A 448 16.34 13.52 -12.75
CA MET A 448 15.35 14.46 -13.31
C MET A 448 15.81 14.85 -14.74
N PRO A 449 15.17 14.35 -15.79
CA PRO A 449 14.09 13.34 -15.77
C PRO A 449 14.58 11.95 -15.37
N ALA A 450 13.67 11.09 -14.91
CA ALA A 450 13.94 9.69 -14.65
C ALA A 450 14.20 8.91 -15.94
N ASP A 451 15.03 7.86 -15.90
CA ASP A 451 15.33 7.03 -17.08
C ASP A 451 14.09 6.25 -17.59
N ALA A 452 14.21 5.70 -18.81
CA ALA A 452 13.08 5.03 -19.47
C ALA A 452 12.66 3.69 -18.80
N THR A 453 13.43 3.20 -17.81
CA THR A 453 13.04 1.98 -17.09
C THR A 453 11.99 2.22 -16.01
N HIS A 454 11.66 3.47 -15.72
CA HIS A 454 10.56 3.83 -14.80
C HIS A 454 9.22 3.66 -15.51
N ILE A 455 8.57 2.53 -15.30
CA ILE A 455 7.24 2.20 -15.83
C ILE A 455 6.20 2.59 -14.78
N LYS A 456 5.42 3.63 -15.06
CA LYS A 456 4.33 4.10 -14.20
C LYS A 456 3.12 3.16 -14.32
N LEU A 457 2.66 2.63 -13.21
CA LEU A 457 1.48 1.78 -13.13
C LEU A 457 0.28 2.48 -12.49
N ILE A 458 0.51 3.40 -11.56
CA ILE A 458 -0.53 4.22 -10.92
C ILE A 458 -0.03 5.63 -10.62
N GLU A 459 -0.98 6.54 -10.44
CA GLU A 459 -0.76 7.92 -9.98
C GLU A 459 -1.43 8.12 -8.62
N GLY A 460 -0.82 8.95 -7.77
CA GLY A 460 -1.30 9.28 -6.42
C GLY A 460 -0.35 8.84 -5.33
N GLY A 461 -0.60 9.30 -4.11
CA GLY A 461 0.22 9.01 -2.95
C GLY A 461 0.00 7.61 -2.37
N PRO A 462 0.48 7.38 -1.13
CA PRO A 462 0.36 6.10 -0.44
C PRO A 462 -1.06 5.54 -0.41
N GLU A 463 -2.07 6.39 -0.38
CA GLU A 463 -3.49 6.02 -0.41
C GLU A 463 -3.92 5.23 -1.65
N THR A 464 -3.20 5.39 -2.78
CA THR A 464 -3.51 4.70 -4.04
C THR A 464 -2.66 3.45 -4.28
N HIS A 465 -1.51 3.34 -3.64
CA HIS A 465 -0.52 2.27 -3.88
C HIS A 465 -1.08 0.86 -3.63
N ALA A 466 -2.13 0.73 -2.81
CA ALA A 466 -2.80 -0.54 -2.58
C ALA A 466 -3.29 -1.23 -3.87
N ALA A 467 -3.61 -0.46 -4.92
CA ALA A 467 -4.03 -1.03 -6.20
C ALA A 467 -2.93 -1.88 -6.85
N LEU A 468 -1.65 -1.59 -6.60
CA LEU A 468 -0.53 -2.38 -7.11
C LEU A 468 -0.51 -3.82 -6.56
N VAL A 469 -1.08 -4.04 -5.38
CA VAL A 469 -1.10 -5.38 -4.77
C VAL A 469 -1.79 -6.40 -5.67
N SER A 470 -2.79 -5.97 -6.45
CA SER A 470 -3.52 -6.83 -7.39
C SER A 470 -2.63 -7.43 -8.48
N VAL A 471 -1.52 -6.78 -8.83
CA VAL A 471 -0.57 -7.20 -9.88
C VAL A 471 0.74 -7.77 -9.34
N ILE A 472 1.01 -7.63 -8.03
CA ILE A 472 2.22 -8.18 -7.41
C ILE A 472 2.24 -9.70 -7.56
N GLY A 473 3.39 -10.22 -8.05
CA GLY A 473 3.58 -11.65 -8.32
C GLY A 473 2.91 -12.14 -9.61
N LYS A 474 2.13 -11.29 -10.31
CA LYS A 474 1.49 -11.61 -11.59
C LYS A 474 2.07 -10.82 -12.75
N LEU A 475 2.58 -9.61 -12.48
CA LEU A 475 3.15 -8.72 -13.49
C LEU A 475 4.30 -9.41 -14.22
N SER A 476 4.26 -9.38 -15.54
CA SER A 476 5.36 -9.78 -16.41
C SER A 476 5.74 -8.63 -17.33
N ILE A 477 7.04 -8.48 -17.56
CA ILE A 477 7.60 -7.43 -18.39
C ILE A 477 8.61 -8.09 -19.34
N GLU A 478 8.35 -8.00 -20.61
CA GLU A 478 9.22 -8.49 -21.68
C GLU A 478 9.76 -7.29 -22.48
N PRO A 479 10.99 -6.81 -22.21
CA PRO A 479 11.61 -5.78 -23.02
C PRO A 479 11.73 -6.22 -24.46
N LEU A 480 11.37 -5.36 -25.39
CA LEU A 480 11.48 -5.63 -26.83
C LEU A 480 12.83 -5.11 -27.35
N PRO A 481 13.43 -5.74 -28.37
CA PRO A 481 14.62 -5.22 -29.02
C PRO A 481 14.36 -3.80 -29.57
N GLU A 482 15.33 -2.90 -29.46
CA GLU A 482 15.25 -1.60 -30.14
C GLU A 482 15.03 -1.83 -31.64
N THR A 483 13.86 -1.42 -32.15
CA THR A 483 13.57 -1.40 -33.59
C THR A 483 14.39 -0.27 -34.21
N GLY A 484 15.66 -0.56 -34.61
CA GLY A 484 16.50 0.44 -35.28
C GLY A 484 18.00 0.17 -35.36
N ALA A 485 18.50 -0.86 -34.72
CA ALA A 485 19.88 -1.32 -35.02
C ALA A 485 19.87 -2.26 -36.21
N SER A 486 19.64 -1.71 -37.41
CA SER A 486 20.02 -2.38 -38.64
C SER A 486 21.54 -2.60 -38.57
N SER A 487 21.93 -3.85 -38.48
CA SER A 487 23.32 -4.30 -38.71
C SER A 487 23.72 -3.88 -40.11
N GLU A 488 24.27 -2.67 -40.25
CA GLU A 488 25.17 -2.40 -41.36
C GLU A 488 26.52 -3.02 -41.02
N SER A 489 26.73 -4.17 -41.60
CA SER A 489 28.02 -4.86 -41.70
C SER A 489 28.91 -4.21 -42.76
#